data_006e709a9a3683b0f780baa33797a01a
#
_entry.id   006e709a9a3683b0f780baa33797a01a
#
_cell.length_a   1.000
_cell.length_b   1.000
_cell.length_c   1.000
_cell.angle_alpha   90.00
_cell.angle_beta   90.00
_cell.angle_gamma   90.00
#
_symmetry.space_group_name_H-M   'P 1'
#
loop_
_entity.id
_entity.type
_entity.pdbx_description
1 polymer ?
#
loop_
_entity_poly.entity_id
_entity_poly.type
_entity_poly.pdbx_seq_one_letter_code
_entity_poly.pdbx_strand_id
1 'polypeptide(L)'
;MEDQQKGLPAGHIPGKYGDVLLVYSRIAENGHTPVNSYLRRIYKTSKGKVISDTLKVFGKETIAASPSTLSAVLTLVKEKFPAKGYGMVFSSHGSGWLPAGYYYSPSRFENDHKGEVGTSRQGIAAQSVGHPRLPVPEGDLPDTDPFYGMTRSIGQDYIKGSYYGHEMSVSEFADAIPYHLDYLLFDMCFSGGVEVAYGLKDKADYLGLSPAEVLGDGMFDYTKITSFLLDRTTPDLEGLLKDSFGMYDKQNGAYRSATINLVRTDGLDNLARVCSDLFREYSDTLSNAPTHLIQGYFRNNRHYFFDLMDTFRKCISNEEELRAVNDAIDRCVVYREATPQFLATFDITEYSGFSIYLPCAGTPLLDSYYKKEPWNKATGLVK
;
A
#
# COMPACT_ATOMS: atom_id res chain seq x y z
N MET A 1 11.44 -4.42 11.13
CA MET A 1 11.23 -3.13 11.86
C MET A 1 12.43 -2.72 12.74
N GLU A 2 13.03 -3.59 13.53
CA GLU A 2 14.20 -3.20 14.37
C GLU A 2 15.41 -2.76 13.54
N ASP A 3 15.67 -3.42 12.43
CA ASP A 3 16.76 -3.06 11.51
C ASP A 3 16.47 -1.78 10.74
N GLN A 4 15.21 -1.49 10.41
CA GLN A 4 14.78 -0.23 9.81
C GLN A 4 15.10 0.97 10.71
N GLN A 5 14.88 0.86 12.01
CA GLN A 5 15.20 1.94 12.96
C GLN A 5 16.70 2.12 13.19
N LYS A 6 17.50 1.06 13.08
CA LYS A 6 18.97 1.15 13.16
C LYS A 6 19.57 1.76 11.90
N GLY A 7 18.95 1.56 10.74
CA GLY A 7 19.40 2.10 9.46
C GLY A 7 19.16 3.59 9.29
N LEU A 8 18.00 4.10 9.72
CA LEU A 8 17.60 5.50 9.55
C LEU A 8 18.64 6.54 10.02
N PRO A 9 19.30 6.39 11.18
CA PRO A 9 20.30 7.36 11.63
C PRO A 9 21.62 7.31 10.85
N ALA A 10 21.88 6.21 10.13
CA ALA A 10 23.20 5.99 9.53
C ALA A 10 23.56 7.02 8.45
N GLY A 11 22.55 7.54 7.74
CA GLY A 11 22.75 8.43 6.61
C GLY A 11 22.52 9.91 6.87
N HIS A 12 21.79 10.31 7.93
CA HIS A 12 21.36 11.70 8.09
C HIS A 12 22.27 12.52 9.02
N ILE A 13 22.87 13.57 8.46
CA ILE A 13 23.52 14.66 9.21
C ILE A 13 22.74 15.91 8.85
N PRO A 14 22.16 16.64 9.83
CA PRO A 14 21.43 17.87 9.54
C PRO A 14 22.30 18.83 8.72
N GLY A 15 21.88 19.13 7.52
CA GLY A 15 22.63 19.91 6.56
C GLY A 15 22.21 21.37 6.51
N LYS A 16 22.61 22.06 5.43
CA LYS A 16 22.33 23.48 5.21
C LYS A 16 20.87 23.82 4.98
N TYR A 17 20.05 22.82 4.67
CA TYR A 17 18.60 23.00 4.43
C TYR A 17 17.77 22.94 5.71
N GLY A 18 18.37 22.51 6.83
CA GLY A 18 17.69 22.44 8.11
C GLY A 18 16.66 21.31 8.24
N ASP A 19 16.78 20.28 7.39
CA ASP A 19 15.88 19.15 7.37
C ASP A 19 15.85 18.41 8.72
N VAL A 20 14.69 17.90 9.10
CA VAL A 20 14.48 17.20 10.37
C VAL A 20 13.90 15.83 10.11
N LEU A 21 14.55 14.80 10.62
CA LEU A 21 14.04 13.42 10.64
C LEU A 21 13.31 13.16 11.95
N LEU A 22 12.02 12.89 11.85
CA LEU A 22 11.16 12.49 12.98
C LEU A 22 10.70 11.06 12.76
N VAL A 23 10.76 10.26 13.82
CA VAL A 23 10.32 8.86 13.77
C VAL A 23 9.30 8.63 14.88
N TYR A 24 8.08 8.29 14.47
CA TYR A 24 7.08 7.74 15.38
C TYR A 24 7.12 6.21 15.28
N SER A 25 7.30 5.55 16.38
CA SER A 25 7.42 4.10 16.40
C SER A 25 6.91 3.47 17.67
N ARG A 26 6.37 2.26 17.51
CA ARG A 26 6.04 1.33 18.56
C ARG A 26 6.64 -0.02 18.23
N ILE A 27 7.53 -0.50 19.07
CA ILE A 27 8.14 -1.83 18.90
C ILE A 27 7.81 -2.61 20.16
N ALA A 28 7.05 -3.70 20.01
CA ALA A 28 6.76 -4.60 21.11
C ALA A 28 7.91 -5.60 21.27
N GLU A 29 8.43 -5.71 22.48
CA GLU A 29 9.26 -6.86 22.86
C GLU A 29 8.35 -8.10 22.83
N ASN A 30 8.78 -9.17 22.17
CA ASN A 30 7.99 -10.41 22.02
C ASN A 30 6.64 -10.29 21.30
N GLY A 31 6.50 -9.36 20.37
CA GLY A 31 5.39 -9.32 19.40
C GLY A 31 4.01 -8.91 19.90
N HIS A 32 3.65 -9.14 21.15
CA HIS A 32 2.27 -8.96 21.65
C HIS A 32 2.13 -8.21 22.98
N THR A 33 3.25 -7.88 23.62
CA THR A 33 3.18 -7.12 24.87
C THR A 33 3.02 -5.64 24.56
N PRO A 34 1.95 -4.96 25.03
CA PRO A 34 1.80 -3.54 24.83
C PRO A 34 2.97 -2.77 25.44
N VAL A 35 3.59 -1.93 24.64
CA VAL A 35 4.68 -1.03 25.04
C VAL A 35 4.33 0.40 24.69
N ASN A 36 5.05 1.35 25.26
CA ASN A 36 4.90 2.75 24.87
C ASN A 36 5.33 2.95 23.42
N SER A 37 4.67 3.87 22.72
CA SER A 37 5.16 4.41 21.46
C SER A 37 5.82 5.77 21.65
N TYR A 38 6.70 6.12 20.73
CA TYR A 38 7.58 7.27 20.89
C TYR A 38 7.62 8.09 19.62
N LEU A 39 7.48 9.40 19.73
CA LEU A 39 7.92 10.33 18.71
C LEU A 39 9.33 10.79 19.08
N ARG A 40 10.29 10.59 18.17
CA ARG A 40 11.71 10.90 18.35
C ARG A 40 12.21 11.77 17.21
N ARG A 41 13.13 12.68 17.54
CA ARG A 41 14.00 13.30 16.54
C ARG A 41 15.31 12.50 16.48
N ILE A 42 15.67 12.06 15.29
CA ILE A 42 16.88 11.27 15.06
C ILE A 42 17.81 12.03 14.12
N TYR A 43 19.08 12.16 14.53
CA TYR A 43 20.08 12.82 13.70
C TYR A 43 21.48 12.31 14.03
N LYS A 44 22.42 12.53 13.11
CA LYS A 44 23.82 12.22 13.27
C LYS A 44 24.59 13.52 13.43
N THR A 45 25.44 13.57 14.44
CA THR A 45 26.34 14.72 14.64
C THR A 45 27.47 14.73 13.60
N SER A 46 28.13 15.86 13.41
CA SER A 46 29.30 15.97 12.55
C SER A 46 30.46 15.04 12.97
N LYS A 47 30.48 14.61 14.24
CA LYS A 47 31.44 13.63 14.76
C LYS A 47 30.99 12.18 14.59
N GLY A 48 29.90 11.94 13.85
CA GLY A 48 29.36 10.61 13.57
C GLY A 48 28.52 9.98 14.67
N LYS A 49 28.29 10.67 15.82
CA LYS A 49 27.44 10.15 16.89
C LYS A 49 25.98 10.28 16.51
N VAL A 50 25.22 9.19 16.61
CA VAL A 50 23.77 9.18 16.47
C VAL A 50 23.12 9.66 17.76
N ILE A 51 22.19 10.59 17.62
CA ILE A 51 21.35 11.14 18.70
C ILE A 51 19.90 10.79 18.41
N SER A 52 19.19 10.33 19.44
CA SER A 52 17.77 10.03 19.40
C SER A 52 17.08 10.73 20.56
N ASP A 53 16.50 11.90 20.29
CA ASP A 53 15.83 12.72 21.30
C ASP A 53 14.34 12.36 21.34
N THR A 54 13.84 11.90 22.48
CA THR A 54 12.42 11.62 22.67
C THR A 54 11.65 12.94 22.86
N LEU A 55 10.75 13.23 21.93
CA LEU A 55 9.91 14.43 21.94
C LEU A 55 8.59 14.20 22.66
N LYS A 56 8.03 12.98 22.54
CA LYS A 56 6.78 12.58 23.15
C LYS A 56 6.75 11.08 23.39
N VAL A 57 6.21 10.69 24.54
CA VAL A 57 5.90 9.30 24.88
C VAL A 57 4.38 9.16 24.88
N PHE A 58 3.87 8.15 24.19
CA PHE A 58 2.47 7.74 24.22
C PHE A 58 2.39 6.46 25.05
N GLY A 59 1.41 6.38 25.94
CA GLY A 59 1.26 5.26 26.84
C GLY A 59 1.00 3.93 26.11
N LYS A 60 1.29 2.84 26.79
CA LYS A 60 1.12 1.48 26.23
C LYS A 60 -0.31 1.15 25.80
N GLU A 61 -1.30 1.85 26.34
CA GLU A 61 -2.73 1.70 25.97
C GLU A 61 -3.11 2.54 24.75
N THR A 62 -2.19 3.35 24.21
CA THR A 62 -2.44 4.11 22.98
C THR A 62 -2.39 3.18 21.77
N ILE A 63 -3.43 3.19 20.95
CA ILE A 63 -3.47 2.46 19.70
C ILE A 63 -2.63 3.23 18.67
N ALA A 64 -1.47 2.69 18.30
CA ALA A 64 -0.56 3.38 17.37
C ALA A 64 -1.16 3.48 15.95
N ALA A 65 -1.84 2.44 15.50
CA ALA A 65 -2.55 2.40 14.21
C ALA A 65 -4.01 2.87 14.38
N SER A 66 -4.18 4.12 14.77
CA SER A 66 -5.51 4.76 14.87
C SER A 66 -5.51 6.17 14.29
N PRO A 67 -6.64 6.63 13.72
CA PRO A 67 -6.76 7.98 13.17
C PRO A 67 -6.39 9.07 14.20
N SER A 68 -6.82 8.91 15.44
CA SER A 68 -6.56 9.87 16.52
C SER A 68 -5.08 9.97 16.86
N THR A 69 -4.37 8.85 16.91
CA THR A 69 -2.93 8.83 17.19
C THR A 69 -2.13 9.40 16.01
N LEU A 70 -2.44 9.00 14.79
CA LEU A 70 -1.80 9.55 13.60
C LEU A 70 -1.97 11.06 13.53
N SER A 71 -3.20 11.56 13.70
CA SER A 71 -3.49 12.99 13.69
C SER A 71 -2.77 13.74 14.83
N ALA A 72 -2.74 13.18 16.04
CA ALA A 72 -2.03 13.79 17.16
C ALA A 72 -0.52 13.87 16.93
N VAL A 73 0.09 12.82 16.37
CA VAL A 73 1.52 12.81 16.01
C VAL A 73 1.82 13.87 14.97
N LEU A 74 1.06 13.90 13.87
CA LEU A 74 1.29 14.85 12.77
C LEU A 74 1.04 16.30 13.20
N THR A 75 0.01 16.56 13.99
CA THR A 75 -0.25 17.88 14.56
C THR A 75 0.92 18.35 15.44
N LEU A 76 1.43 17.47 16.31
CA LEU A 76 2.59 17.77 17.14
C LEU A 76 3.86 18.04 16.31
N VAL A 77 4.04 17.29 15.21
CA VAL A 77 5.13 17.52 14.25
C VAL A 77 5.03 18.94 13.68
N LYS A 78 3.86 19.32 13.17
CA LYS A 78 3.65 20.65 12.58
C LYS A 78 3.86 21.79 13.59
N GLU A 79 3.41 21.59 14.81
CA GLU A 79 3.55 22.59 15.89
C GLU A 79 5.01 22.79 16.31
N LYS A 80 5.76 21.70 16.48
CA LYS A 80 7.14 21.74 16.98
C LYS A 80 8.20 21.99 15.90
N PHE A 81 7.90 21.60 14.67
CA PHE A 81 8.82 21.67 13.53
C PHE A 81 8.13 22.28 12.32
N PRO A 82 7.74 23.57 12.37
CA PRO A 82 7.15 24.22 11.21
C PRO A 82 8.14 24.23 10.06
N ALA A 83 7.72 23.73 8.90
CA ALA A 83 8.52 23.59 7.72
C ALA A 83 7.77 24.08 6.48
N LYS A 84 8.50 24.27 5.36
CA LYS A 84 7.91 24.63 4.06
C LYS A 84 7.18 23.47 3.41
N GLY A 85 7.65 22.24 3.66
CA GLY A 85 7.08 21.01 3.16
C GLY A 85 7.23 19.86 4.16
N TYR A 86 6.41 18.86 4.01
CA TYR A 86 6.40 17.66 4.83
C TYR A 86 6.29 16.43 3.96
N GLY A 87 7.16 15.45 4.19
CA GLY A 87 7.06 14.14 3.61
C GLY A 87 6.85 13.07 4.67
N MET A 88 6.16 12.00 4.32
CA MET A 88 5.92 10.87 5.23
C MET A 88 6.30 9.56 4.57
N VAL A 89 7.01 8.71 5.31
CA VAL A 89 7.17 7.28 5.02
C VAL A 89 6.34 6.53 6.05
N PHE A 90 5.39 5.75 5.58
CA PHE A 90 4.51 4.95 6.43
C PHE A 90 4.82 3.47 6.25
N SER A 91 5.42 2.86 7.26
CA SER A 91 5.80 1.45 7.26
C SER A 91 4.90 0.67 8.22
N SER A 92 4.14 -0.28 7.69
CA SER A 92 3.27 -1.17 8.45
C SER A 92 2.76 -2.31 7.57
N HIS A 93 1.90 -3.15 8.13
CA HIS A 93 1.10 -4.06 7.31
C HIS A 93 -0.03 -3.32 6.58
N GLY A 94 -0.48 -3.89 5.45
CA GLY A 94 -1.61 -3.38 4.69
C GLY A 94 -2.29 -4.42 3.82
N SER A 95 -3.56 -4.18 3.50
CA SER A 95 -4.36 -4.94 2.53
C SER A 95 -5.13 -4.04 1.57
N GLY A 96 -4.56 -2.86 1.31
CA GLY A 96 -5.15 -1.89 0.39
C GLY A 96 -6.50 -1.36 0.86
N TRP A 97 -7.49 -1.44 -0.04
CA TRP A 97 -8.86 -0.97 0.19
C TRP A 97 -9.75 -1.97 0.94
N LEU A 98 -9.30 -3.21 1.15
CA LEU A 98 -10.13 -4.24 1.79
C LEU A 98 -10.58 -3.80 3.18
N PRO A 99 -11.82 -4.16 3.58
CA PRO A 99 -12.32 -3.83 4.92
C PRO A 99 -11.41 -4.39 6.02
N ALA A 100 -11.31 -3.67 7.11
CA ALA A 100 -10.54 -4.06 8.28
C ALA A 100 -10.86 -5.49 8.73
N GLY A 101 -9.84 -6.34 8.87
CA GLY A 101 -9.95 -7.74 9.27
C GLY A 101 -10.44 -8.72 8.20
N TYR A 102 -10.92 -8.24 7.04
CA TYR A 102 -11.46 -9.11 5.98
C TYR A 102 -10.41 -10.08 5.42
N TYR A 103 -9.22 -9.59 5.17
CA TYR A 103 -8.14 -10.37 4.56
C TYR A 103 -7.83 -11.69 5.30
N TYR A 104 -7.94 -11.71 6.62
CA TYR A 104 -7.67 -12.88 7.48
C TYR A 104 -8.76 -13.91 7.55
N SER A 105 -9.96 -13.41 7.66
CA SER A 105 -11.12 -14.22 7.97
C SER A 105 -12.27 -13.84 7.05
N PRO A 106 -12.07 -13.93 5.71
CA PRO A 106 -13.14 -13.61 4.77
C PRO A 106 -14.42 -14.39 5.07
N SER A 107 -14.28 -15.69 5.41
CA SER A 107 -15.40 -16.58 5.73
C SER A 107 -16.17 -16.13 6.97
N ARG A 108 -15.53 -15.49 7.96
CA ARG A 108 -16.22 -14.96 9.14
C ARG A 108 -17.12 -13.81 8.74
N PHE A 109 -16.60 -12.84 8.00
CA PHE A 109 -17.39 -11.71 7.50
C PHE A 109 -18.54 -12.16 6.61
N GLU A 110 -18.30 -13.13 5.73
CA GLU A 110 -19.30 -13.67 4.82
C GLU A 110 -20.35 -14.52 5.53
N ASN A 111 -20.02 -15.19 6.64
CA ASN A 111 -20.97 -15.99 7.42
C ASN A 111 -21.86 -15.14 8.32
N ASP A 112 -21.32 -14.08 8.92
CA ASP A 112 -22.09 -13.17 9.79
C ASP A 112 -23.17 -12.40 9.00
N HIS A 113 -22.99 -12.26 7.67
CA HIS A 113 -23.95 -11.57 6.79
C HIS A 113 -24.83 -12.50 5.95
N LYS A 114 -24.76 -13.83 6.13
CA LYS A 114 -25.65 -14.78 5.41
C LYS A 114 -27.13 -14.58 5.67
N GLY A 115 -27.50 -13.84 6.71
CA GLY A 115 -28.89 -13.50 7.04
C GLY A 115 -29.46 -12.29 6.29
N GLU A 116 -28.62 -11.44 5.71
CA GLU A 116 -29.04 -10.16 5.12
C GLU A 116 -29.03 -10.13 3.59
N VAL A 117 -28.39 -11.11 2.94
CA VAL A 117 -28.27 -11.13 1.47
C VAL A 117 -28.95 -12.36 0.90
N GLY A 118 -30.12 -12.15 0.33
CA GLY A 118 -30.81 -13.16 -0.49
C GLY A 118 -29.94 -13.55 -1.69
N THR A 119 -29.78 -14.88 -1.87
CA THR A 119 -29.16 -15.57 -2.99
C THR A 119 -27.67 -15.26 -3.24
N SER A 120 -26.83 -16.12 -2.65
CA SER A 120 -25.44 -16.27 -3.04
C SER A 120 -25.36 -16.49 -4.57
N ARG A 121 -24.70 -15.58 -5.29
CA ARG A 121 -23.97 -16.01 -6.49
C ARG A 121 -22.99 -17.04 -5.99
N GLN A 122 -23.15 -18.32 -6.41
CA GLN A 122 -22.15 -19.33 -6.15
C GLN A 122 -20.83 -18.75 -6.65
N GLY A 123 -19.91 -18.46 -5.71
CA GLY A 123 -18.59 -18.05 -6.05
C GLY A 123 -18.02 -19.13 -6.94
N ILE A 124 -17.84 -18.82 -8.21
CA ILE A 124 -16.99 -19.61 -9.08
C ILE A 124 -15.64 -19.53 -8.40
N ALA A 125 -15.25 -20.61 -7.72
CA ALA A 125 -13.88 -20.77 -7.29
C ALA A 125 -13.05 -20.52 -8.54
N ALA A 126 -12.31 -19.41 -8.57
CA ALA A 126 -11.41 -19.11 -9.68
C ALA A 126 -10.41 -20.27 -9.70
N GLN A 127 -10.73 -21.29 -10.49
CA GLN A 127 -9.75 -22.29 -10.86
C GLN A 127 -8.74 -21.54 -11.69
N SER A 128 -7.56 -21.34 -11.14
CA SER A 128 -6.40 -20.88 -11.89
C SER A 128 -6.14 -21.89 -13.00
N VAL A 129 -6.71 -21.62 -14.16
CA VAL A 129 -6.42 -22.40 -15.34
C VAL A 129 -5.12 -21.85 -15.91
N GLY A 130 -4.04 -22.59 -15.70
CA GLY A 130 -3.01 -22.63 -16.70
C GLY A 130 -1.68 -21.94 -16.49
N HIS A 131 -1.33 -21.45 -15.31
CA HIS A 131 0.09 -21.30 -15.02
C HIS A 131 0.53 -22.45 -14.12
N PRO A 132 1.45 -23.32 -14.55
CA PRO A 132 1.95 -24.38 -13.69
C PRO A 132 2.57 -23.71 -12.46
N ARG A 133 1.98 -23.97 -11.30
CA ARG A 133 2.62 -23.64 -10.03
C ARG A 133 3.94 -24.37 -10.02
N LEU A 134 5.04 -23.64 -10.14
CA LEU A 134 6.32 -24.22 -9.80
C LEU A 134 6.24 -24.59 -8.33
N PRO A 135 6.58 -25.83 -7.94
CA PRO A 135 6.65 -26.19 -6.54
C PRO A 135 7.69 -25.25 -5.90
N VAL A 136 7.27 -24.41 -4.99
CA VAL A 136 8.18 -23.61 -4.19
C VAL A 136 8.86 -24.61 -3.25
N PRO A 137 10.19 -24.80 -3.29
CA PRO A 137 10.87 -25.65 -2.36
C PRO A 137 10.60 -25.19 -0.93
N GLU A 138 10.22 -26.13 -0.05
CA GLU A 138 10.13 -25.86 1.39
C GLU A 138 11.49 -25.33 1.85
N GLY A 139 11.57 -24.04 2.20
CA GLY A 139 12.82 -23.37 2.60
C GLY A 139 13.24 -22.18 1.72
N ASP A 140 12.68 -22.02 0.51
CA ASP A 140 12.96 -20.87 -0.38
C ASP A 140 11.94 -19.74 -0.24
N LEU A 141 10.93 -19.91 0.60
CA LEU A 141 10.08 -18.79 1.00
C LEU A 141 10.84 -17.96 2.02
N PRO A 142 10.78 -16.61 1.92
CA PRO A 142 11.20 -15.75 3.00
C PRO A 142 10.60 -16.29 4.29
N ASP A 143 11.45 -16.41 5.32
CA ASP A 143 11.11 -17.00 6.59
C ASP A 143 9.67 -16.62 6.94
N THR A 144 8.81 -17.63 7.02
CA THR A 144 7.41 -17.39 7.25
C THR A 144 7.32 -16.80 8.64
N ASP A 145 7.48 -15.47 8.71
CA ASP A 145 7.08 -14.70 9.88
C ASP A 145 5.74 -15.31 10.32
N PRO A 146 5.61 -15.89 11.52
CA PRO A 146 4.33 -16.41 12.00
C PRO A 146 3.23 -15.35 11.98
N PHE A 147 3.60 -14.07 11.75
CA PHE A 147 2.73 -12.94 11.47
C PHE A 147 2.45 -12.72 9.98
N TYR A 148 3.05 -13.50 9.10
CA TYR A 148 2.90 -13.43 7.64
C TYR A 148 1.47 -13.77 7.14
N GLY A 149 0.54 -13.91 7.95
CA GLY A 149 -0.88 -14.09 7.64
C GLY A 149 -1.74 -12.91 8.09
N MET A 150 -1.15 -11.81 8.56
CA MET A 150 -1.90 -10.79 9.27
C MET A 150 -1.87 -9.40 8.63
N THR A 151 -2.18 -9.26 7.33
CA THR A 151 -2.28 -7.96 6.65
C THR A 151 -3.66 -7.35 6.78
N ARG A 152 -3.77 -6.03 6.80
CA ARG A 152 -5.00 -5.29 7.12
C ARG A 152 -4.99 -3.96 6.39
N SER A 153 -6.14 -3.27 6.29
CA SER A 153 -6.31 -2.07 5.46
C SER A 153 -5.10 -1.14 5.48
N ILE A 154 -4.96 -0.27 6.44
CA ILE A 154 -3.76 0.56 6.61
C ILE A 154 -3.33 0.54 8.08
N GLY A 155 -2.11 0.05 8.32
CA GLY A 155 -1.53 -0.01 9.65
C GLY A 155 -1.99 -1.22 10.46
N GLN A 156 -1.20 -1.59 11.44
CA GLN A 156 -1.53 -2.65 12.38
C GLN A 156 -0.98 -2.34 13.76
N ASP A 157 -1.81 -2.46 14.77
CA ASP A 157 -1.40 -2.39 16.15
C ASP A 157 -2.15 -3.40 17.01
N TYR A 158 -1.45 -4.05 17.93
CA TYR A 158 -2.04 -5.00 18.85
C TYR A 158 -2.12 -4.43 20.24
N ILE A 159 -3.31 -4.50 20.83
CA ILE A 159 -3.50 -4.29 22.26
C ILE A 159 -3.80 -5.63 22.93
N LYS A 160 -3.27 -5.83 24.11
CA LYS A 160 -3.48 -7.04 24.91
C LYS A 160 -4.98 -7.37 25.02
N GLY A 161 -5.35 -8.58 24.58
CA GLY A 161 -6.74 -9.06 24.59
C GLY A 161 -7.50 -8.84 23.28
N SER A 162 -6.95 -8.11 22.31
CA SER A 162 -7.51 -8.04 20.97
C SER A 162 -6.85 -9.12 20.11
N TYR A 163 -7.66 -10.06 19.64
CA TYR A 163 -7.21 -11.10 18.70
C TYR A 163 -6.99 -10.51 17.29
N TYR A 164 -7.61 -9.37 17.03
CA TYR A 164 -7.52 -8.60 15.79
C TYR A 164 -6.92 -7.24 16.15
N GLY A 165 -5.83 -6.85 15.51
CA GLY A 165 -5.25 -5.53 15.73
C GLY A 165 -6.18 -4.42 15.26
N HIS A 166 -5.81 -3.22 15.57
CA HIS A 166 -6.46 -2.00 15.12
C HIS A 166 -5.88 -1.59 13.78
N GLU A 167 -6.72 -1.11 12.90
CA GLU A 167 -6.45 -0.74 11.52
C GLU A 167 -7.26 0.49 11.16
N MET A 168 -6.84 1.14 10.08
CA MET A 168 -7.56 2.27 9.49
C MET A 168 -8.02 1.90 8.07
N SER A 169 -9.23 2.27 7.70
CA SER A 169 -9.61 2.33 6.29
C SER A 169 -8.82 3.42 5.56
N VAL A 170 -8.81 3.40 4.23
CA VAL A 170 -8.18 4.45 3.42
C VAL A 170 -8.71 5.84 3.78
N SER A 171 -10.03 5.97 3.95
CA SER A 171 -10.66 7.23 4.32
C SER A 171 -10.28 7.70 5.71
N GLU A 172 -10.27 6.81 6.72
CA GLU A 172 -9.86 7.16 8.08
C GLU A 172 -8.39 7.59 8.14
N PHE A 173 -7.52 6.91 7.37
CA PHE A 173 -6.11 7.29 7.27
C PHE A 173 -5.97 8.67 6.60
N ALA A 174 -6.68 8.90 5.51
CA ALA A 174 -6.69 10.20 4.82
C ALA A 174 -7.15 11.32 5.76
N ASP A 175 -8.28 11.12 6.45
CA ASP A 175 -8.85 12.12 7.36
C ASP A 175 -7.94 12.42 8.55
N ALA A 176 -7.13 11.45 8.98
CA ALA A 176 -6.17 11.63 10.06
C ALA A 176 -4.95 12.52 9.68
N ILE A 177 -4.71 12.75 8.38
CA ILE A 177 -3.63 13.62 7.90
C ILE A 177 -4.14 15.08 7.91
N PRO A 178 -3.66 15.94 8.86
CA PRO A 178 -4.26 17.25 9.08
C PRO A 178 -3.73 18.36 8.16
N TYR A 179 -2.77 18.06 7.28
CA TYR A 179 -2.18 19.00 6.33
C TYR A 179 -1.66 18.26 5.10
N HIS A 180 -1.48 18.98 4.01
CA HIS A 180 -0.95 18.44 2.77
C HIS A 180 0.53 18.06 2.90
N LEU A 181 0.92 16.96 2.26
CA LEU A 181 2.27 16.43 2.22
C LEU A 181 2.87 16.61 0.82
N ASP A 182 4.16 16.85 0.72
CA ASP A 182 4.86 16.83 -0.57
C ASP A 182 4.90 15.40 -1.13
N TYR A 183 5.02 14.42 -0.25
CA TYR A 183 4.96 13.00 -0.60
C TYR A 183 4.51 12.11 0.56
N LEU A 184 3.91 10.98 0.20
CA LEU A 184 3.58 9.88 1.10
C LEU A 184 4.05 8.57 0.47
N LEU A 185 5.01 7.92 1.11
CA LEU A 185 5.61 6.67 0.64
C LEU A 185 5.17 5.53 1.56
N PHE A 186 4.57 4.50 0.99
CA PHE A 186 4.13 3.33 1.74
C PHE A 186 5.15 2.20 1.65
N ASP A 187 5.64 1.77 2.78
CA ASP A 187 6.29 0.48 2.97
C ASP A 187 5.23 -0.50 3.50
N MET A 188 4.36 -0.93 2.59
CA MET A 188 3.13 -1.64 2.93
C MET A 188 2.60 -2.45 1.74
N CYS A 189 2.14 -3.68 2.01
CA CYS A 189 1.51 -4.55 1.01
C CYS A 189 0.25 -3.92 0.41
N PHE A 190 0.00 -4.18 -0.87
CA PHE A 190 -1.24 -3.83 -1.59
C PHE A 190 -1.62 -2.35 -1.53
N SER A 191 -0.66 -1.47 -1.27
CA SER A 191 -0.90 -0.03 -1.27
C SER A 191 -1.16 0.55 -2.67
N GLY A 192 -0.78 -0.17 -3.74
CA GLY A 192 -0.86 0.30 -5.13
C GLY A 192 -2.23 0.12 -5.79
N GLY A 193 -3.30 -0.04 -5.02
CA GLY A 193 -4.66 0.04 -5.56
C GLY A 193 -5.03 1.45 -6.00
N VAL A 194 -5.71 1.58 -7.14
CA VAL A 194 -6.23 2.87 -7.60
C VAL A 194 -7.19 3.48 -6.57
N GLU A 195 -7.86 2.65 -5.78
CA GLU A 195 -8.72 3.03 -4.66
C GLU A 195 -7.93 3.77 -3.58
N VAL A 196 -6.77 3.23 -3.22
CA VAL A 196 -5.87 3.84 -2.23
C VAL A 196 -5.32 5.14 -2.75
N ALA A 197 -4.79 5.15 -3.97
CA ALA A 197 -4.24 6.34 -4.60
C ALA A 197 -5.28 7.46 -4.68
N TYR A 198 -6.49 7.15 -5.16
CA TYR A 198 -7.57 8.14 -5.28
C TYR A 198 -8.08 8.63 -3.92
N GLY A 199 -8.17 7.75 -2.93
CA GLY A 199 -8.56 8.12 -1.56
C GLY A 199 -7.56 9.07 -0.87
N LEU A 200 -6.31 9.09 -1.34
CA LEU A 200 -5.24 9.91 -0.79
C LEU A 200 -4.84 11.11 -1.66
N LYS A 201 -5.48 11.31 -2.81
CA LYS A 201 -5.08 12.30 -3.82
C LYS A 201 -5.00 13.75 -3.30
N ASP A 202 -5.82 14.10 -2.32
CA ASP A 202 -5.87 15.44 -1.75
C ASP A 202 -4.91 15.60 -0.53
N LYS A 203 -4.18 14.54 -0.17
CA LYS A 203 -3.30 14.51 1.01
C LYS A 203 -1.81 14.60 0.68
N ALA A 204 -1.41 14.26 -0.52
CA ALA A 204 -0.01 14.36 -0.95
C ALA A 204 0.10 14.63 -2.44
N ASP A 205 1.20 15.28 -2.89
CA ASP A 205 1.48 15.48 -4.31
C ASP A 205 1.95 14.18 -4.97
N TYR A 206 2.72 13.37 -4.24
CA TYR A 206 3.27 12.10 -4.71
C TYR A 206 2.98 10.96 -3.74
N LEU A 207 2.70 9.78 -4.30
CA LEU A 207 2.51 8.53 -3.56
C LEU A 207 3.51 7.48 -4.07
N GLY A 208 4.27 6.87 -3.15
CA GLY A 208 5.08 5.67 -3.45
C GLY A 208 4.33 4.43 -2.97
N LEU A 209 4.06 3.47 -3.87
CA LEU A 209 3.10 2.41 -3.64
C LEU A 209 3.59 1.06 -4.18
N SER A 210 2.97 -0.05 -3.73
CA SER A 210 3.14 -1.39 -4.27
C SER A 210 1.79 -2.07 -4.49
N PRO A 211 1.42 -2.45 -5.73
CA PRO A 211 0.21 -3.24 -6.01
C PRO A 211 0.22 -4.65 -5.42
N ALA A 212 1.40 -5.28 -5.28
CA ALA A 212 1.55 -6.57 -4.64
C ALA A 212 1.98 -6.45 -3.16
N GLU A 213 2.37 -7.57 -2.58
CA GLU A 213 2.95 -7.61 -1.23
C GLU A 213 4.33 -6.92 -1.22
N VAL A 214 4.74 -6.47 -0.04
CA VAL A 214 6.11 -6.03 0.24
C VAL A 214 6.75 -7.07 1.14
N LEU A 215 7.95 -7.53 0.79
CA LEU A 215 8.64 -8.58 1.55
C LEU A 215 9.09 -8.07 2.93
N GLY A 216 9.42 -9.01 3.82
CA GLY A 216 9.75 -8.71 5.22
C GLY A 216 10.91 -7.73 5.43
N ASP A 217 11.82 -7.60 4.46
CA ASP A 217 12.91 -6.61 4.49
C ASP A 217 12.42 -5.15 4.28
N GLY A 218 11.14 -4.97 3.91
CA GLY A 218 10.54 -3.67 3.64
C GLY A 218 10.78 -3.17 2.22
N MET A 219 10.04 -2.13 1.82
CA MET A 219 10.12 -1.56 0.48
C MET A 219 11.43 -0.79 0.23
N PHE A 220 12.05 -0.25 1.28
CA PHE A 220 13.16 0.69 1.18
C PHE A 220 14.42 0.21 1.89
N ASP A 221 15.58 0.52 1.32
CA ASP A 221 16.85 0.47 2.06
C ASP A 221 16.92 1.66 3.05
N TYR A 222 16.53 1.42 4.29
CA TYR A 222 16.48 2.45 5.33
C TYR A 222 17.86 3.02 5.69
N THR A 223 18.94 2.39 5.27
CA THR A 223 20.30 2.95 5.44
C THR A 223 20.58 4.09 4.46
N LYS A 224 19.85 4.14 3.35
CA LYS A 224 20.02 5.12 2.27
C LYS A 224 18.88 6.12 2.13
N ILE A 225 17.68 5.79 2.62
CA ILE A 225 16.45 6.57 2.39
C ILE A 225 16.63 8.07 2.68
N THR A 226 17.34 8.41 3.75
CA THR A 226 17.59 9.80 4.13
C THR A 226 18.42 10.55 3.11
N SER A 227 19.31 9.88 2.36
CA SER A 227 20.13 10.51 1.33
C SER A 227 19.34 10.92 0.09
N PHE A 228 18.19 10.30 -0.14
CA PHE A 228 17.24 10.66 -1.21
C PHE A 228 16.25 11.73 -0.77
N LEU A 229 15.84 11.71 0.49
CA LEU A 229 14.74 12.54 0.98
C LEU A 229 15.19 13.82 1.66
N LEU A 230 16.37 13.83 2.29
CA LEU A 230 16.88 14.92 3.12
C LEU A 230 18.17 15.54 2.52
N ASP A 231 18.56 16.70 3.06
CA ASP A 231 19.75 17.48 2.62
C ASP A 231 19.74 17.88 1.13
N ARG A 232 18.53 18.07 0.59
CA ARG A 232 18.27 18.42 -0.80
C ARG A 232 17.30 19.59 -0.89
N THR A 233 17.30 20.31 -2.01
CA THR A 233 16.28 21.31 -2.33
C THR A 233 14.94 20.67 -2.67
N THR A 234 14.98 19.48 -3.28
CA THR A 234 13.82 18.68 -3.68
C THR A 234 14.15 17.21 -3.41
N PRO A 235 13.31 16.46 -2.70
CA PRO A 235 13.46 15.02 -2.52
C PRO A 235 13.55 14.27 -3.86
N ASP A 236 14.44 13.30 -3.93
CA ASP A 236 14.64 12.46 -5.11
C ASP A 236 13.80 11.17 -4.97
N LEU A 237 12.50 11.31 -5.14
CA LEU A 237 11.55 10.20 -4.96
C LEU A 237 11.75 9.10 -5.99
N GLU A 238 11.97 9.46 -7.24
CA GLU A 238 12.20 8.49 -8.32
C GLU A 238 13.51 7.72 -8.11
N GLY A 239 14.60 8.42 -7.72
CA GLY A 239 15.87 7.79 -7.39
C GLY A 239 15.75 6.82 -6.20
N LEU A 240 14.97 7.18 -5.17
CA LEU A 240 14.70 6.29 -4.04
C LEU A 240 13.98 5.01 -4.50
N LEU A 241 12.93 5.12 -5.31
CA LEU A 241 12.16 3.95 -5.75
C LEU A 241 12.95 3.08 -6.73
N LYS A 242 13.82 3.66 -7.55
CA LYS A 242 14.78 2.91 -8.39
C LYS A 242 15.81 2.14 -7.53
N ASP A 243 16.34 2.74 -6.48
CA ASP A 243 17.25 2.04 -5.55
C ASP A 243 16.52 0.89 -4.85
N SER A 244 15.27 1.13 -4.43
CA SER A 244 14.40 0.13 -3.80
C SER A 244 14.11 -1.05 -4.74
N PHE A 245 13.73 -0.79 -5.98
CA PHE A 245 13.54 -1.84 -6.99
C PHE A 245 14.83 -2.62 -7.21
N GLY A 246 15.97 -1.91 -7.40
CA GLY A 246 17.27 -2.51 -7.61
C GLY A 246 17.77 -3.37 -6.44
N MET A 247 17.27 -3.16 -5.23
CA MET A 247 17.55 -4.02 -4.08
C MET A 247 16.94 -5.41 -4.29
N TYR A 248 15.71 -5.47 -4.77
CA TYR A 248 15.01 -6.73 -5.04
C TYR A 248 15.39 -7.37 -6.37
N ASP A 249 15.58 -6.58 -7.43
CA ASP A 249 15.89 -7.10 -8.75
C ASP A 249 17.26 -7.83 -8.81
N LYS A 250 18.16 -7.51 -7.90
CA LYS A 250 19.46 -8.19 -7.72
C LYS A 250 19.38 -9.48 -6.94
N GLN A 251 18.26 -9.79 -6.31
CA GLN A 251 18.05 -11.03 -5.58
C GLN A 251 17.82 -12.22 -6.52
N ASN A 252 17.68 -13.41 -5.96
CA ASN A 252 17.42 -14.64 -6.69
C ASN A 252 16.18 -15.36 -6.13
N GLY A 253 15.56 -16.21 -6.97
CA GLY A 253 14.41 -17.03 -6.58
C GLY A 253 13.26 -16.19 -6.03
N ALA A 254 12.63 -16.66 -4.96
CA ALA A 254 11.47 -16.01 -4.35
C ALA A 254 11.77 -14.63 -3.77
N TYR A 255 13.03 -14.33 -3.43
CA TYR A 255 13.42 -13.01 -2.91
C TYR A 255 13.49 -11.94 -4.01
N ARG A 256 13.61 -12.32 -5.29
CA ARG A 256 13.50 -11.40 -6.42
C ARG A 256 12.04 -11.10 -6.71
N SER A 257 11.39 -10.35 -5.81
CA SER A 257 9.95 -10.11 -5.84
C SER A 257 9.65 -8.68 -5.40
N ALA A 258 9.27 -7.83 -6.33
CA ALA A 258 8.87 -6.45 -6.07
C ALA A 258 7.90 -5.93 -7.14
N THR A 259 6.98 -5.09 -6.70
CA THR A 259 6.22 -4.15 -7.52
C THR A 259 6.35 -2.78 -6.89
N ILE A 260 6.82 -1.81 -7.62
CA ILE A 260 7.09 -0.46 -7.10
C ILE A 260 6.60 0.57 -8.10
N ASN A 261 5.90 1.60 -7.62
CA ASN A 261 5.48 2.73 -8.43
C ASN A 261 5.57 4.06 -7.68
N LEU A 262 5.74 5.13 -8.44
CA LEU A 262 5.59 6.52 -8.02
C LEU A 262 4.41 7.14 -8.76
N VAL A 263 3.43 7.58 -8.01
CA VAL A 263 2.20 8.19 -8.54
C VAL A 263 2.18 9.68 -8.22
N ARG A 264 1.90 10.49 -9.20
CA ARG A 264 1.56 11.90 -9.06
C ARG A 264 0.05 12.04 -8.98
N THR A 265 -0.45 12.70 -7.96
CA THR A 265 -1.88 12.68 -7.61
C THR A 265 -2.75 13.60 -8.47
N ASP A 266 -2.17 14.64 -9.07
CA ASP A 266 -2.89 15.66 -9.86
C ASP A 266 -3.56 15.10 -11.14
N GLY A 267 -3.16 13.90 -11.61
CA GLY A 267 -3.75 13.21 -12.75
C GLY A 267 -4.93 12.30 -12.40
N LEU A 268 -5.15 11.98 -11.11
CA LEU A 268 -6.08 10.94 -10.69
C LEU A 268 -7.55 11.26 -10.99
N ASP A 269 -7.96 12.52 -10.95
CA ASP A 269 -9.34 12.92 -11.33
C ASP A 269 -9.60 12.69 -12.82
N ASN A 270 -8.60 12.93 -13.68
CA ASN A 270 -8.72 12.62 -15.10
C ASN A 270 -8.78 11.10 -15.33
N LEU A 271 -7.98 10.32 -14.62
CA LEU A 271 -8.03 8.86 -14.68
C LEU A 271 -9.41 8.34 -14.25
N ALA A 272 -9.95 8.85 -13.15
CA ALA A 272 -11.29 8.49 -12.67
C ALA A 272 -12.38 8.80 -13.70
N ARG A 273 -12.31 9.95 -14.35
CA ARG A 273 -13.27 10.34 -15.40
C ARG A 273 -13.21 9.38 -16.59
N VAL A 274 -12.01 9.07 -17.10
CA VAL A 274 -11.84 8.13 -18.22
C VAL A 274 -12.38 6.75 -17.84
N CYS A 275 -12.01 6.24 -16.65
CA CYS A 275 -12.51 4.95 -16.17
C CYS A 275 -14.04 4.95 -15.98
N SER A 276 -14.64 6.03 -15.47
CA SER A 276 -16.08 6.14 -15.28
C SER A 276 -16.87 6.00 -16.58
N ASP A 277 -16.39 6.62 -17.64
CA ASP A 277 -17.02 6.51 -18.95
C ASP A 277 -16.99 5.05 -19.45
N LEU A 278 -15.86 4.38 -19.32
CA LEU A 278 -15.72 2.98 -19.75
C LEU A 278 -16.46 1.99 -18.84
N PHE A 279 -16.47 2.21 -17.53
CA PHE A 279 -17.25 1.36 -16.60
C PHE A 279 -18.75 1.43 -16.89
N ARG A 280 -19.23 2.58 -17.31
CA ARG A 280 -20.62 2.75 -17.73
C ARG A 280 -20.90 2.04 -19.07
N GLU A 281 -20.05 2.25 -20.07
CA GLU A 281 -20.19 1.71 -21.41
C GLU A 281 -20.03 0.20 -21.45
N TYR A 282 -19.00 -0.34 -20.79
CA TYR A 282 -18.65 -1.76 -20.79
C TYR A 282 -19.12 -2.50 -19.53
N SER A 283 -20.13 -2.01 -18.83
CA SER A 283 -20.64 -2.55 -17.56
C SER A 283 -20.90 -4.07 -17.61
N ASP A 284 -21.56 -4.55 -18.70
CA ASP A 284 -21.89 -5.96 -18.86
C ASP A 284 -20.63 -6.81 -19.11
N THR A 285 -19.69 -6.31 -19.90
CA THR A 285 -18.42 -6.99 -20.18
C THR A 285 -17.58 -7.10 -18.91
N LEU A 286 -17.47 -6.00 -18.17
CA LEU A 286 -16.71 -5.97 -16.90
C LEU A 286 -17.35 -6.84 -15.81
N SER A 287 -18.67 -6.95 -15.79
CA SER A 287 -19.39 -7.85 -14.89
C SER A 287 -19.12 -9.34 -15.20
N ASN A 288 -18.61 -9.64 -16.39
CA ASN A 288 -18.24 -10.97 -16.85
C ASN A 288 -16.77 -11.04 -17.25
N ALA A 289 -15.93 -10.17 -16.69
CA ALA A 289 -14.52 -10.10 -17.06
C ALA A 289 -13.82 -11.46 -16.90
N PRO A 290 -12.93 -11.83 -17.84
CA PRO A 290 -12.20 -13.09 -17.80
C PRO A 290 -11.04 -13.02 -16.78
N THR A 291 -11.38 -12.95 -15.50
CA THR A 291 -10.42 -12.69 -14.40
C THR A 291 -9.25 -13.65 -14.35
N HIS A 292 -9.40 -14.85 -14.90
CA HIS A 292 -8.31 -15.84 -15.01
C HIS A 292 -7.27 -15.49 -16.09
N LEU A 293 -7.56 -14.52 -16.99
CA LEU A 293 -6.64 -14.01 -18.01
C LEU A 293 -6.06 -12.63 -17.65
N ILE A 294 -6.58 -11.99 -16.60
CA ILE A 294 -6.15 -10.66 -16.17
C ILE A 294 -5.03 -10.83 -15.14
N GLN A 295 -3.96 -10.05 -15.28
CA GLN A 295 -2.89 -10.00 -14.31
C GLN A 295 -3.42 -9.69 -12.91
N GLY A 296 -3.16 -10.59 -11.96
CA GLY A 296 -3.45 -10.39 -10.55
C GLY A 296 -2.18 -10.25 -9.74
N TYR A 297 -2.27 -9.55 -8.60
CA TYR A 297 -1.13 -9.29 -7.72
C TYR A 297 -1.22 -10.03 -6.39
N PHE A 298 -2.02 -11.08 -6.32
CA PHE A 298 -2.28 -11.81 -5.10
C PHE A 298 -1.97 -13.29 -5.25
N ARG A 299 -1.15 -13.85 -4.36
CA ARG A 299 -0.65 -15.24 -4.44
C ARG A 299 -1.65 -16.33 -4.05
N ASN A 300 -2.78 -15.98 -3.41
CA ASN A 300 -3.81 -16.93 -3.03
C ASN A 300 -4.90 -17.02 -4.11
N ASN A 301 -5.74 -18.07 -4.08
CA ASN A 301 -6.77 -18.31 -5.09
C ASN A 301 -7.91 -17.25 -5.11
N ARG A 302 -7.85 -16.24 -4.24
CA ARG A 302 -8.78 -15.12 -4.20
C ARG A 302 -8.08 -13.90 -4.74
N HIS A 303 -8.57 -13.34 -5.84
CA HIS A 303 -8.00 -12.16 -6.48
C HIS A 303 -8.88 -10.95 -6.19
N TYR A 304 -8.32 -9.96 -5.50
CA TYR A 304 -8.96 -8.68 -5.22
C TYR A 304 -8.21 -7.50 -5.82
N PHE A 305 -7.05 -7.78 -6.46
CA PHE A 305 -6.10 -6.80 -6.94
C PHE A 305 -5.68 -7.19 -8.36
N PHE A 306 -6.46 -6.75 -9.36
CA PHE A 306 -6.19 -6.98 -10.77
C PHE A 306 -5.48 -5.77 -11.38
N ASP A 307 -4.59 -5.98 -12.35
CA ASP A 307 -3.98 -4.86 -13.06
C ASP A 307 -5.03 -4.01 -13.77
N LEU A 308 -4.95 -2.69 -13.58
CA LEU A 308 -5.95 -1.75 -14.11
C LEU A 308 -5.97 -1.74 -15.63
N MET A 309 -4.78 -1.63 -16.29
CA MET A 309 -4.72 -1.55 -17.75
C MET A 309 -5.03 -2.89 -18.40
N ASP A 310 -4.53 -3.99 -17.83
CA ASP A 310 -4.79 -5.33 -18.35
C ASP A 310 -6.28 -5.70 -18.24
N THR A 311 -6.96 -5.23 -17.19
CA THR A 311 -8.43 -5.35 -17.07
C THR A 311 -9.13 -4.77 -18.31
N PHE A 312 -8.77 -3.56 -18.71
CA PHE A 312 -9.36 -2.94 -19.89
C PHE A 312 -8.97 -3.66 -21.18
N ARG A 313 -7.70 -4.07 -21.33
CA ARG A 313 -7.23 -4.83 -22.51
C ARG A 313 -7.95 -6.15 -22.72
N LYS A 314 -8.36 -6.82 -21.65
CA LYS A 314 -9.11 -8.10 -21.72
C LYS A 314 -10.61 -7.91 -21.93
N CYS A 315 -11.13 -6.72 -21.66
CA CYS A 315 -12.56 -6.43 -21.71
C CYS A 315 -12.96 -5.55 -22.91
N ILE A 316 -12.05 -4.78 -23.47
CA ILE A 316 -12.33 -3.77 -24.51
C ILE A 316 -11.44 -4.03 -25.72
N SER A 317 -12.02 -3.92 -26.91
CA SER A 317 -11.30 -4.05 -28.20
C SER A 317 -11.08 -2.72 -28.90
N ASN A 318 -11.62 -1.62 -28.40
CA ASN A 318 -11.47 -0.30 -29.00
C ASN A 318 -10.09 0.28 -28.64
N GLU A 319 -9.21 0.35 -29.63
CA GLU A 319 -7.83 0.82 -29.49
C GLU A 319 -7.72 2.30 -29.09
N GLU A 320 -8.69 3.14 -29.46
CA GLU A 320 -8.69 4.56 -29.09
C GLU A 320 -8.98 4.73 -27.61
N GLU A 321 -9.96 3.99 -27.11
CA GLU A 321 -10.31 3.98 -25.69
C GLU A 321 -9.18 3.38 -24.82
N LEU A 322 -8.56 2.28 -25.29
CA LEU A 322 -7.42 1.70 -24.62
C LEU A 322 -6.24 2.68 -24.55
N ARG A 323 -5.98 3.44 -25.62
CA ARG A 323 -4.98 4.50 -25.58
C ARG A 323 -5.34 5.60 -24.59
N ALA A 324 -6.61 6.02 -24.55
CA ALA A 324 -7.04 7.05 -23.60
C ALA A 324 -6.84 6.65 -22.14
N VAL A 325 -7.09 5.38 -21.80
CA VAL A 325 -6.79 4.85 -20.44
C VAL A 325 -5.30 4.82 -20.18
N ASN A 326 -4.52 4.28 -21.13
CA ASN A 326 -3.07 4.20 -20.97
C ASN A 326 -2.45 5.60 -20.77
N ASP A 327 -2.86 6.57 -21.57
CA ASP A 327 -2.41 7.96 -21.45
C ASP A 327 -2.81 8.59 -20.10
N ALA A 328 -4.00 8.24 -19.58
CA ALA A 328 -4.44 8.70 -18.26
C ALA A 328 -3.62 8.06 -17.13
N ILE A 329 -3.28 6.77 -17.23
CA ILE A 329 -2.39 6.08 -16.30
C ILE A 329 -0.98 6.71 -16.35
N ASP A 330 -0.41 6.90 -17.54
CA ASP A 330 0.95 7.43 -17.72
C ASP A 330 1.09 8.90 -17.25
N ARG A 331 -0.01 9.64 -17.16
CA ARG A 331 -0.02 10.96 -16.51
C ARG A 331 0.09 10.90 -15.00
N CYS A 332 -0.38 9.82 -14.39
CA CYS A 332 -0.32 9.61 -12.95
C CYS A 332 0.96 8.88 -12.56
N VAL A 333 1.32 7.79 -13.27
CA VAL A 333 2.42 6.91 -12.90
C VAL A 333 3.72 7.43 -13.49
N VAL A 334 4.51 8.12 -12.66
CA VAL A 334 5.78 8.75 -13.03
C VAL A 334 6.90 7.70 -13.18
N TYR A 335 6.86 6.69 -12.33
CA TYR A 335 7.79 5.57 -12.34
C TYR A 335 7.06 4.28 -11.97
N ARG A 336 7.39 3.19 -12.62
CA ARG A 336 6.91 1.86 -12.29
C ARG A 336 7.88 0.79 -12.74
N GLU A 337 8.10 -0.20 -11.87
CA GLU A 337 8.89 -1.40 -12.17
C GLU A 337 8.32 -2.60 -11.41
N ALA A 338 8.40 -3.77 -12.01
CA ALA A 338 8.03 -5.04 -11.40
C ALA A 338 9.05 -6.11 -11.78
N THR A 339 9.33 -7.02 -10.85
CA THR A 339 10.10 -8.22 -11.16
C THR A 339 9.27 -9.16 -12.02
N PRO A 340 9.87 -9.95 -12.93
CA PRO A 340 9.11 -10.84 -13.82
C PRO A 340 8.27 -11.88 -13.10
N GLN A 341 8.61 -12.18 -11.85
CA GLN A 341 7.97 -13.20 -11.02
C GLN A 341 7.82 -12.69 -9.59
N PHE A 342 6.77 -13.11 -8.90
CA PHE A 342 6.54 -12.73 -7.51
C PHE A 342 6.46 -13.97 -6.61
N LEU A 343 7.34 -14.07 -5.59
CA LEU A 343 7.46 -15.16 -4.62
C LEU A 343 7.47 -16.57 -5.26
N ALA A 344 7.89 -16.69 -6.53
CA ALA A 344 7.77 -17.92 -7.31
C ALA A 344 6.34 -18.52 -7.34
N THR A 345 5.31 -17.68 -7.09
CA THR A 345 3.90 -18.09 -7.03
C THR A 345 3.10 -17.65 -8.24
N PHE A 346 3.45 -16.53 -8.83
CA PHE A 346 2.84 -16.04 -10.07
C PHE A 346 3.82 -15.19 -10.88
N ASP A 347 3.63 -15.17 -12.20
CA ASP A 347 4.37 -14.31 -13.09
C ASP A 347 3.72 -12.93 -13.17
N ILE A 348 4.54 -11.89 -13.36
CA ILE A 348 4.08 -10.54 -13.65
C ILE A 348 4.44 -10.26 -15.12
N THR A 349 3.44 -10.38 -16.00
CA THR A 349 3.58 -10.16 -17.43
C THR A 349 3.02 -8.82 -17.88
N GLU A 350 2.10 -8.25 -17.08
CA GLU A 350 1.50 -6.94 -17.28
C GLU A 350 1.64 -6.11 -15.99
N TYR A 351 2.04 -4.85 -16.13
CA TYR A 351 2.24 -3.97 -14.99
C TYR A 351 1.94 -2.52 -15.34
N SER A 352 0.73 -2.07 -15.02
CA SER A 352 0.32 -0.68 -15.22
C SER A 352 0.72 0.26 -14.09
N GLY A 353 1.11 -0.28 -12.94
CA GLY A 353 1.39 0.46 -11.72
C GLY A 353 0.17 0.57 -10.79
N PHE A 354 -1.02 0.23 -11.24
CA PHE A 354 -2.22 0.20 -10.40
C PHE A 354 -2.88 -1.17 -10.38
N SER A 355 -3.37 -1.56 -9.22
CA SER A 355 -4.39 -2.59 -9.13
C SER A 355 -5.78 -1.99 -8.98
N ILE A 356 -6.81 -2.79 -9.29
CA ILE A 356 -8.23 -2.47 -9.15
C ILE A 356 -9.03 -3.68 -8.67
N TYR A 357 -10.12 -3.44 -7.96
CA TYR A 357 -11.15 -4.42 -7.66
C TYR A 357 -12.04 -4.72 -8.86
N LEU A 358 -12.43 -5.99 -9.03
CA LEU A 358 -13.44 -6.42 -10.00
C LEU A 358 -14.61 -7.10 -9.28
N PRO A 359 -15.84 -6.58 -9.39
CA PRO A 359 -17.02 -7.12 -8.71
C PRO A 359 -17.31 -8.58 -9.08
N CYS A 360 -17.01 -9.00 -10.31
CA CYS A 360 -17.21 -10.37 -10.77
C CYS A 360 -16.32 -11.39 -10.03
N ALA A 361 -15.22 -10.96 -9.42
CA ALA A 361 -14.34 -11.78 -8.59
C ALA A 361 -14.59 -11.59 -7.09
N GLY A 362 -15.45 -10.65 -6.73
CA GLY A 362 -15.73 -10.27 -5.36
C GLY A 362 -16.93 -10.99 -4.72
N THR A 363 -17.43 -10.38 -3.65
CA THR A 363 -18.61 -10.83 -2.92
C THR A 363 -19.57 -9.67 -2.70
N PRO A 364 -20.87 -9.92 -2.43
CA PRO A 364 -21.83 -8.84 -2.12
C PRO A 364 -21.39 -7.96 -0.95
N LEU A 365 -20.70 -8.56 0.03
CA LEU A 365 -20.13 -7.82 1.16
C LEU A 365 -19.05 -6.84 0.68
N LEU A 366 -18.07 -7.31 -0.10
CA LEU A 366 -17.03 -6.46 -0.66
C LEU A 366 -17.61 -5.36 -1.54
N ASP A 367 -18.60 -5.68 -2.36
CA ASP A 367 -19.32 -4.68 -3.17
C ASP A 367 -19.93 -3.58 -2.29
N SER A 368 -20.52 -3.96 -1.14
CA SER A 368 -21.13 -3.01 -0.21
C SER A 368 -20.11 -2.06 0.44
N TYR A 369 -18.89 -2.55 0.67
CA TYR A 369 -17.77 -1.72 1.14
C TYR A 369 -17.22 -0.87 0.02
N TYR A 370 -16.97 -1.46 -1.16
CA TYR A 370 -16.42 -0.76 -2.32
C TYR A 370 -17.27 0.41 -2.77
N LYS A 371 -18.59 0.31 -2.66
CA LYS A 371 -19.52 1.43 -2.92
C LYS A 371 -19.21 2.68 -2.10
N LYS A 372 -18.59 2.54 -0.95
CA LYS A 372 -18.25 3.65 -0.05
C LYS A 372 -16.92 4.29 -0.39
N GLU A 373 -16.06 3.59 -1.14
CA GLU A 373 -14.74 4.08 -1.52
C GLU A 373 -14.84 5.35 -2.39
N PRO A 374 -13.97 6.35 -2.17
CA PRO A 374 -13.94 7.57 -2.97
C PRO A 374 -13.80 7.29 -4.48
N TRP A 375 -12.98 6.30 -4.85
CA TRP A 375 -12.82 5.86 -6.23
C TRP A 375 -14.13 5.39 -6.84
N ASN A 376 -14.87 4.52 -6.16
CA ASN A 376 -16.16 4.02 -6.68
C ASN A 376 -17.22 5.12 -6.76
N LYS A 377 -17.23 6.06 -5.81
CA LYS A 377 -18.13 7.23 -5.87
C LYS A 377 -17.86 8.10 -7.10
N ALA A 378 -16.59 8.20 -7.52
CA ALA A 378 -16.20 8.95 -8.71
C ALA A 378 -16.43 8.18 -10.01
N THR A 379 -16.32 6.85 -10.00
CA THR A 379 -16.30 6.04 -11.22
C THR A 379 -17.53 5.18 -11.44
N GLY A 380 -18.21 4.74 -10.38
CA GLY A 380 -19.44 3.95 -10.48
C GLY A 380 -19.24 2.52 -10.97
N LEU A 381 -18.08 1.90 -10.72
CA LEU A 381 -17.79 0.52 -11.10
C LEU A 381 -18.78 -0.46 -10.45
N VAL A 382 -19.02 -0.31 -9.16
CA VAL A 382 -20.02 -1.07 -8.39
C VAL A 382 -21.26 -0.21 -8.20
N LYS A 383 -22.39 -0.67 -8.74
CA LYS A 383 -23.69 0.02 -8.69
C LYS A 383 -24.47 -0.27 -7.41
#